data_ad737426373b12cf6be8db7a2bd19a12
#
_entry.id   ad737426373b12cf6be8db7a2bd19a12
#
_cell.length_a   1.000
_cell.length_b   1.000
_cell.length_c   1.000
_cell.angle_alpha   90.00
_cell.angle_beta   90.00
_cell.angle_gamma   90.00
#
_symmetry.space_group_name_H-M   'P 1'
#
loop_
_entity.id
_entity.type
_entity.pdbx_description
1 polymer ?
#
loop_
_entity_poly.entity_id
_entity_poly.type
_entity_poly.pdbx_seq_one_letter_code
_entity_poly.pdbx_strand_id
1 'polypeptide(L)'
;MAKKQDCNLSCSECSVRNCYRKDKTFPAFCLTEQYPDALERTRKFYASNTTDGKLARAAAEIEGEYYGRLTRLEESIRFAKKLGVKKLGIASCIGLLDEASLYAKIVRTAGIETKTVICKVGAVDKTQLGIPDGLKVCPGCNEACCNPALQAQILNEWGSELNVLVGLCVGHDAIFTRHSKAPATTFIVKDRVLGHNPAAALYTAKFYYKRILDEKTFPEPRKEAVEAELAAAKPAKTTAKKPAAAKPTKKPAVKKVAK
;
A
#
# COMPACT_ATOMS: atom_id res chain seq x y z
N MET A 1 4.57 47.59 -4.64
CA MET A 1 4.49 46.71 -3.47
C MET A 1 4.29 45.29 -3.98
N ALA A 2 5.33 44.46 -3.91
CA ALA A 2 5.19 43.03 -4.28
C ALA A 2 4.25 42.35 -3.28
N LYS A 3 3.11 41.82 -3.74
CA LYS A 3 2.23 40.98 -2.91
C LYS A 3 3.07 39.82 -2.38
N LYS A 4 3.13 39.66 -1.04
CA LYS A 4 3.68 38.47 -0.40
C LYS A 4 3.08 37.26 -1.10
N GLN A 5 3.91 36.50 -1.80
CA GLN A 5 3.50 35.27 -2.47
C GLN A 5 3.07 34.32 -1.36
N ASP A 6 1.78 33.94 -1.38
CA ASP A 6 1.25 32.98 -0.39
C ASP A 6 1.90 31.64 -0.68
N CYS A 7 2.94 31.28 0.11
CA CYS A 7 3.80 30.13 -0.10
C CYS A 7 3.05 28.78 0.11
N ASN A 8 1.77 28.80 0.42
CA ASN A 8 0.92 27.62 0.62
C ASN A 8 0.05 27.27 -0.60
N LEU A 9 0.06 28.07 -1.67
CA LEU A 9 -0.72 27.75 -2.86
C LEU A 9 -0.06 26.62 -3.66
N SER A 10 -0.88 25.66 -4.09
CA SER A 10 -0.46 24.46 -4.81
C SER A 10 -1.41 24.11 -5.95
N CYS A 11 -1.29 22.93 -6.51
CA CYS A 11 -2.17 22.46 -7.57
C CYS A 11 -3.65 22.34 -7.14
N SER A 12 -3.92 22.15 -5.84
CA SER A 12 -5.29 22.09 -5.30
C SER A 12 -6.05 23.42 -5.42
N GLU A 13 -5.36 24.55 -5.38
CA GLU A 13 -5.92 25.90 -5.52
C GLU A 13 -5.91 26.41 -6.97
N CYS A 14 -5.37 25.61 -7.91
CA CYS A 14 -5.21 26.00 -9.30
C CYS A 14 -6.51 25.80 -10.11
N SER A 15 -7.17 26.90 -10.49
CA SER A 15 -8.32 26.88 -11.42
C SER A 15 -7.90 26.89 -12.90
N VAL A 16 -6.67 27.29 -13.22
CA VAL A 16 -6.19 27.52 -14.59
C VAL A 16 -5.88 26.18 -15.29
N ARG A 17 -5.22 25.25 -14.62
CA ARG A 17 -4.85 23.91 -15.12
C ARG A 17 -4.13 23.93 -16.47
N ASN A 18 -3.29 24.93 -16.71
CA ASN A 18 -2.56 25.11 -17.97
C ASN A 18 -1.57 23.98 -18.28
N CYS A 19 -1.11 23.24 -17.26
CA CYS A 19 -0.27 22.05 -17.41
C CYS A 19 -0.93 20.93 -18.25
N TYR A 20 -2.26 20.95 -18.38
CA TYR A 20 -2.99 19.96 -19.19
C TYR A 20 -2.95 20.25 -20.70
N ARG A 21 -3.15 21.52 -21.11
CA ARG A 21 -3.27 21.87 -22.53
C ARG A 21 -2.24 22.90 -23.03
N LYS A 22 -1.62 23.67 -22.15
CA LYS A 22 -0.71 24.77 -22.46
C LYS A 22 -1.34 25.86 -23.35
N ASP A 23 -2.62 26.13 -23.17
CA ASP A 23 -3.42 27.09 -23.92
C ASP A 23 -3.67 28.42 -23.15
N LYS A 24 -3.05 28.58 -21.97
CA LYS A 24 -3.21 29.73 -21.08
C LYS A 24 -1.86 30.17 -20.50
N THR A 25 -1.87 31.20 -19.67
CA THR A 25 -0.71 31.62 -18.87
C THR A 25 -0.65 30.84 -17.56
N PHE A 26 0.51 30.38 -17.17
CA PHE A 26 0.71 29.75 -15.87
C PHE A 26 0.55 30.76 -14.75
N PRO A 27 -0.14 30.43 -13.64
CA PRO A 27 -0.21 31.30 -12.47
C PRO A 27 1.17 31.38 -11.78
N ALA A 28 1.42 32.48 -11.08
CA ALA A 28 2.71 32.72 -10.41
C ALA A 28 3.13 31.63 -9.41
N PHE A 29 2.16 30.91 -8.82
CA PHE A 29 2.40 29.80 -7.91
C PHE A 29 2.52 28.43 -8.61
N CYS A 30 2.56 28.38 -9.95
CA CYS A 30 2.57 27.11 -10.69
C CYS A 30 3.82 26.29 -10.42
N LEU A 31 3.66 25.07 -9.94
CA LEU A 31 4.77 24.16 -9.65
C LEU A 31 5.54 23.76 -10.91
N THR A 32 4.92 23.76 -12.08
CA THR A 32 5.61 23.50 -13.35
C THR A 32 6.68 24.54 -13.64
N GLU A 33 6.41 25.82 -13.34
CA GLU A 33 7.36 26.92 -13.54
C GLU A 33 8.39 27.04 -12.42
N GLN A 34 8.04 26.58 -11.20
CA GLN A 34 8.93 26.66 -10.05
C GLN A 34 9.99 25.56 -10.00
N TYR A 35 9.81 24.45 -10.73
CA TYR A 35 10.70 23.28 -10.70
C TYR A 35 11.25 22.88 -12.08
N PRO A 36 11.86 23.81 -12.86
CA PRO A 36 12.30 23.53 -14.23
C PRO A 36 13.38 22.45 -14.29
N ASP A 37 14.33 22.45 -13.34
CA ASP A 37 15.40 21.44 -13.31
C ASP A 37 14.88 20.05 -12.95
N ALA A 38 13.90 19.95 -12.05
CA ALA A 38 13.26 18.69 -11.73
C ALA A 38 12.45 18.17 -12.91
N LEU A 39 11.75 19.06 -13.63
CA LEU A 39 11.03 18.72 -14.83
C LEU A 39 11.96 18.12 -15.90
N GLU A 40 13.10 18.75 -16.15
CA GLU A 40 14.05 18.25 -17.16
C GLU A 40 14.68 16.90 -16.75
N ARG A 41 15.01 16.72 -15.46
CA ARG A 41 15.47 15.41 -14.96
C ARG A 41 14.43 14.32 -15.14
N THR A 42 13.16 14.58 -14.78
CA THR A 42 12.08 13.59 -14.92
C THR A 42 11.74 13.32 -16.38
N ARG A 43 11.81 14.32 -17.26
CA ARG A 43 11.62 14.14 -18.72
C ARG A 43 12.65 13.17 -19.29
N LYS A 44 13.93 13.34 -18.98
CA LYS A 44 15.01 12.43 -19.40
C LYS A 44 14.82 11.03 -18.83
N PHE A 45 14.43 10.93 -17.57
CA PHE A 45 14.19 9.68 -16.89
C PHE A 45 13.05 8.88 -17.55
N TYR A 46 11.89 9.51 -17.83
CA TYR A 46 10.77 8.83 -18.49
C TYR A 46 11.04 8.51 -19.98
N ALA A 47 11.85 9.30 -20.65
CA ALA A 47 12.28 9.03 -22.03
C ALA A 47 13.27 7.86 -22.10
N SER A 48 13.92 7.48 -21.01
CA SER A 48 14.92 6.42 -20.96
C SER A 48 14.31 5.02 -21.10
N ASN A 49 15.16 4.02 -21.38
CA ASN A 49 14.74 2.61 -21.45
C ASN A 49 14.82 1.90 -20.08
N THR A 50 14.73 2.65 -18.98
CA THR A 50 14.63 2.14 -17.61
C THR A 50 13.26 1.50 -17.35
N THR A 51 13.15 0.78 -16.23
CA THR A 51 11.87 0.21 -15.77
C THR A 51 10.78 1.30 -15.69
N ASP A 52 11.10 2.44 -15.06
CA ASP A 52 10.13 3.52 -14.89
C ASP A 52 9.72 4.18 -16.21
N GLY A 53 10.68 4.35 -17.15
CA GLY A 53 10.36 4.82 -18.49
C GLY A 53 9.44 3.87 -19.25
N LYS A 54 9.64 2.55 -19.11
CA LYS A 54 8.74 1.53 -19.69
C LYS A 54 7.36 1.57 -19.04
N LEU A 55 7.29 1.69 -17.70
CA LEU A 55 6.02 1.83 -16.96
C LEU A 55 5.23 3.05 -17.42
N ALA A 56 5.90 4.22 -17.50
CA ALA A 56 5.26 5.48 -17.90
C ALA A 56 4.70 5.40 -19.33
N ARG A 57 5.48 4.88 -20.28
CA ARG A 57 5.02 4.72 -21.66
C ARG A 57 3.89 3.72 -21.78
N ALA A 58 4.00 2.55 -21.17
CA ALA A 58 2.93 1.54 -21.21
C ALA A 58 1.61 2.08 -20.64
N ALA A 59 1.66 2.85 -19.54
CA ALA A 59 0.47 3.49 -18.96
C ALA A 59 -0.16 4.51 -19.92
N ALA A 60 0.64 5.42 -20.50
CA ALA A 60 0.17 6.45 -21.42
C ALA A 60 -0.41 5.85 -22.72
N GLU A 61 0.21 4.79 -23.26
CA GLU A 61 -0.27 4.12 -24.46
C GLU A 61 -1.61 3.41 -24.20
N ILE A 62 -1.79 2.74 -23.06
CA ILE A 62 -3.06 2.10 -22.70
C ILE A 62 -4.16 3.14 -22.51
N GLU A 63 -3.86 4.25 -21.85
CA GLU A 63 -4.80 5.36 -21.72
C GLU A 63 -5.23 5.87 -23.10
N GLY A 64 -4.30 6.09 -24.02
CA GLY A 64 -4.61 6.57 -25.38
C GLY A 64 -5.36 5.55 -26.22
N GLU A 65 -5.00 4.27 -26.16
CA GLU A 65 -5.62 3.19 -26.95
C GLU A 65 -7.05 2.86 -26.47
N TYR A 66 -7.32 3.00 -25.15
CA TYR A 66 -8.55 2.47 -24.53
C TYR A 66 -9.30 3.47 -23.66
N TYR A 67 -9.06 4.76 -23.77
CA TYR A 67 -9.65 5.79 -22.93
C TYR A 67 -11.15 5.62 -22.75
N GLY A 68 -11.61 5.46 -21.51
CA GLY A 68 -13.03 5.30 -21.15
C GLY A 68 -13.70 4.00 -21.64
N ARG A 69 -12.93 3.02 -22.13
CA ARG A 69 -13.46 1.75 -22.69
C ARG A 69 -13.16 0.54 -21.84
N LEU A 70 -12.05 0.53 -21.10
CA LEU A 70 -11.66 -0.57 -20.22
C LEU A 70 -11.94 -0.24 -18.77
N THR A 71 -12.27 -1.26 -18.01
CA THR A 71 -12.27 -1.20 -16.55
C THR A 71 -10.83 -1.25 -16.03
N ARG A 72 -10.59 -0.79 -14.79
CA ARG A 72 -9.26 -0.88 -14.17
C ARG A 72 -8.72 -2.32 -14.12
N LEU A 73 -9.60 -3.32 -14.02
CA LEU A 73 -9.20 -4.72 -14.10
C LEU A 73 -8.60 -5.03 -15.48
N GLU A 74 -9.30 -4.69 -16.55
CA GLU A 74 -8.84 -4.91 -17.93
C GLU A 74 -7.59 -4.10 -18.24
N GLU A 75 -7.52 -2.83 -17.81
CA GLU A 75 -6.33 -2.00 -17.91
C GLU A 75 -5.13 -2.63 -17.22
N SER A 76 -5.30 -3.18 -16.00
CA SER A 76 -4.21 -3.84 -15.27
C SER A 76 -3.63 -5.05 -16.00
N ILE A 77 -4.48 -5.82 -16.67
CA ILE A 77 -4.05 -6.96 -17.50
C ILE A 77 -3.33 -6.49 -18.76
N ARG A 78 -3.87 -5.47 -19.46
CA ARG A 78 -3.23 -4.89 -20.64
C ARG A 78 -1.88 -4.29 -20.29
N PHE A 79 -1.79 -3.60 -19.16
CA PHE A 79 -0.55 -3.03 -18.64
C PHE A 79 0.50 -4.11 -18.37
N ALA A 80 0.13 -5.17 -17.65
CA ALA A 80 1.03 -6.29 -17.40
C ALA A 80 1.51 -6.95 -18.71
N LYS A 81 0.62 -7.16 -19.69
CA LYS A 81 0.98 -7.71 -21.00
C LYS A 81 1.92 -6.80 -21.80
N LYS A 82 1.64 -5.50 -21.80
CA LYS A 82 2.46 -4.50 -22.52
C LYS A 82 3.88 -4.42 -21.97
N LEU A 83 4.02 -4.64 -20.65
CA LEU A 83 5.32 -4.74 -19.98
C LEU A 83 6.00 -6.10 -20.14
N GLY A 84 5.33 -7.10 -20.71
CA GLY A 84 5.85 -8.46 -20.87
C GLY A 84 5.88 -9.28 -19.57
N VAL A 85 5.11 -8.86 -18.54
CA VAL A 85 5.04 -9.52 -17.23
C VAL A 85 4.59 -10.96 -17.37
N LYS A 86 5.35 -11.89 -16.80
CA LYS A 86 5.06 -13.33 -16.72
C LYS A 86 4.58 -13.74 -15.34
N LYS A 87 5.08 -13.08 -14.29
CA LYS A 87 4.76 -13.35 -12.89
C LYS A 87 4.18 -12.12 -12.21
N LEU A 88 2.89 -12.16 -11.89
CA LEU A 88 2.18 -11.09 -11.22
C LEU A 88 1.87 -11.49 -9.77
N GLY A 89 2.44 -10.74 -8.82
CA GLY A 89 2.17 -10.89 -7.40
C GLY A 89 0.87 -10.20 -6.98
N ILE A 90 0.12 -10.79 -6.05
CA ILE A 90 -1.10 -10.20 -5.50
C ILE A 90 -0.98 -10.13 -3.98
N ALA A 91 -0.94 -8.92 -3.44
CA ALA A 91 -0.98 -8.69 -1.99
C ALA A 91 -2.41 -8.34 -1.57
N SER A 92 -3.08 -9.27 -0.87
CA SER A 92 -4.48 -9.11 -0.50
C SER A 92 -4.70 -8.94 1.00
N CYS A 93 -5.71 -8.15 1.36
CA CYS A 93 -6.33 -8.23 2.69
C CYS A 93 -7.10 -9.55 2.82
N ILE A 94 -7.12 -10.15 4.00
CA ILE A 94 -7.91 -11.36 4.28
C ILE A 94 -9.39 -11.17 3.96
N GLY A 95 -9.95 -10.00 4.22
CA GLY A 95 -11.35 -9.67 3.93
C GLY A 95 -11.66 -9.33 2.48
N LEU A 96 -10.74 -9.58 1.55
CA LEU A 96 -10.90 -9.42 0.09
C LEU A 96 -10.26 -10.59 -0.65
N LEU A 97 -10.23 -11.76 0.01
CA LEU A 97 -9.62 -12.94 -0.56
C LEU A 97 -10.43 -13.50 -1.74
N ASP A 98 -11.74 -13.38 -1.70
CA ASP A 98 -12.62 -13.84 -2.79
C ASP A 98 -12.40 -12.99 -4.05
N GLU A 99 -12.33 -11.66 -3.89
CA GLU A 99 -12.02 -10.73 -4.98
C GLU A 99 -10.60 -10.96 -5.52
N ALA A 100 -9.64 -11.17 -4.64
CA ALA A 100 -8.26 -11.48 -5.05
C ALA A 100 -8.16 -12.83 -5.78
N SER A 101 -8.93 -13.82 -5.36
CA SER A 101 -8.99 -15.14 -6.00
C SER A 101 -9.59 -15.06 -7.40
N LEU A 102 -10.69 -14.32 -7.55
CA LEU A 102 -11.30 -14.08 -8.86
C LEU A 102 -10.37 -13.27 -9.78
N TYR A 103 -9.76 -12.21 -9.26
CA TYR A 103 -8.76 -11.43 -9.99
C TYR A 103 -7.61 -12.31 -10.48
N ALA A 104 -7.04 -13.14 -9.61
CA ALA A 104 -5.95 -14.07 -9.97
C ALA A 104 -6.38 -15.06 -11.05
N LYS A 105 -7.62 -15.60 -10.97
CA LYS A 105 -8.18 -16.49 -12.00
C LYS A 105 -8.25 -15.79 -13.35
N ILE A 106 -8.77 -14.58 -13.39
CA ILE A 106 -8.91 -13.80 -14.63
C ILE A 106 -7.52 -13.47 -15.21
N VAL A 107 -6.54 -13.06 -14.39
CA VAL A 107 -5.17 -12.78 -14.84
C VAL A 107 -4.52 -14.02 -15.45
N ARG A 108 -4.74 -15.20 -14.86
CA ARG A 108 -4.22 -16.47 -15.42
C ARG A 108 -4.83 -16.82 -16.78
N THR A 109 -6.09 -16.47 -17.06
CA THR A 109 -6.67 -16.66 -18.42
C THR A 109 -5.97 -15.81 -19.47
N ALA A 110 -5.30 -14.74 -19.04
CA ALA A 110 -4.50 -13.89 -19.90
C ALA A 110 -3.05 -14.42 -20.13
N GLY A 111 -2.71 -15.60 -19.60
CA GLY A 111 -1.42 -16.24 -19.73
C GLY A 111 -0.35 -15.71 -18.77
N ILE A 112 -0.73 -15.07 -17.66
CA ILE A 112 0.18 -14.52 -16.65
C ILE A 112 0.09 -15.40 -15.40
N GLU A 113 1.23 -15.90 -14.92
CA GLU A 113 1.32 -16.64 -13.67
C GLU A 113 1.04 -15.72 -12.47
N THR A 114 0.29 -16.19 -11.47
CA THR A 114 -0.06 -15.37 -10.30
C THR A 114 0.29 -16.07 -8.99
N LYS A 115 0.76 -15.31 -8.00
CA LYS A 115 0.89 -15.73 -6.61
C LYS A 115 0.18 -14.73 -5.70
N THR A 116 -0.81 -15.21 -4.93
CA THR A 116 -1.53 -14.38 -3.95
C THR A 116 -1.00 -14.64 -2.55
N VAL A 117 -0.72 -13.56 -1.80
CA VAL A 117 -0.32 -13.62 -0.39
C VAL A 117 -1.27 -12.74 0.42
N ILE A 118 -1.90 -13.34 1.44
CA ILE A 118 -2.83 -12.61 2.33
C ILE A 118 -2.10 -11.84 3.43
N CYS A 119 -2.72 -10.79 3.93
CA CYS A 119 -2.09 -9.91 4.94
C CYS A 119 -1.81 -10.58 6.30
N LYS A 120 -2.46 -11.70 6.61
CA LYS A 120 -2.28 -12.45 7.85
C LYS A 120 -1.16 -13.51 7.80
N VAL A 121 -0.40 -13.54 6.71
CA VAL A 121 0.74 -14.45 6.57
C VAL A 121 1.72 -14.29 7.74
N GLY A 122 2.17 -15.44 8.27
CA GLY A 122 2.99 -15.52 9.49
C GLY A 122 2.18 -15.71 10.77
N ALA A 123 0.87 -15.40 10.78
CA ALA A 123 -0.08 -15.63 11.87
C ALA A 123 0.40 -15.11 13.26
N VAL A 124 1.22 -14.06 13.29
CA VAL A 124 1.77 -13.48 14.53
C VAL A 124 0.69 -12.69 15.26
N ASP A 125 0.37 -13.07 16.49
CA ASP A 125 -0.62 -12.34 17.31
C ASP A 125 -0.16 -10.91 17.60
N LYS A 126 -1.09 -9.97 17.63
CA LYS A 126 -0.81 -8.55 17.88
C LYS A 126 -0.08 -8.30 19.20
N THR A 127 -0.38 -9.10 20.24
CA THR A 127 0.28 -8.97 21.55
C THR A 127 1.76 -9.32 21.49
N GLN A 128 2.18 -10.22 20.60
CA GLN A 128 3.58 -10.56 20.38
C GLN A 128 4.38 -9.39 19.75
N LEU A 129 3.66 -8.43 19.15
CA LEU A 129 4.24 -7.21 18.58
C LEU A 129 4.10 -6.00 19.51
N GLY A 130 3.74 -6.23 20.80
CA GLY A 130 3.60 -5.18 21.80
C GLY A 130 2.29 -4.39 21.70
N ILE A 131 1.31 -4.83 20.90
CA ILE A 131 -0.01 -4.20 20.86
C ILE A 131 -0.85 -4.75 22.02
N PRO A 132 -1.35 -3.91 22.94
CA PRO A 132 -2.17 -4.34 24.05
C PRO A 132 -3.41 -5.12 23.60
N ASP A 133 -3.82 -6.12 24.37
CA ASP A 133 -4.97 -6.97 24.03
C ASP A 133 -6.27 -6.16 23.84
N GLY A 134 -6.51 -5.16 24.69
CA GLY A 134 -7.68 -4.27 24.59
C GLY A 134 -7.74 -3.43 23.30
N LEU A 135 -6.62 -3.29 22.57
CA LEU A 135 -6.59 -2.63 21.26
C LEU A 135 -6.91 -3.58 20.08
N LYS A 136 -7.08 -4.86 20.33
CA LYS A 136 -7.55 -5.81 19.31
C LYS A 136 -9.00 -5.52 18.91
N VAL A 137 -9.39 -5.96 17.74
CA VAL A 137 -10.81 -5.95 17.31
C VAL A 137 -11.60 -6.94 18.16
N CYS A 138 -10.98 -8.09 18.54
CA CYS A 138 -11.52 -9.10 19.42
C CYS A 138 -10.55 -9.29 20.62
N PRO A 139 -10.69 -8.51 21.73
CA PRO A 139 -9.92 -8.72 22.95
C PRO A 139 -10.14 -10.14 23.49
N GLY A 140 -9.09 -10.76 24.03
CA GLY A 140 -9.11 -12.14 24.51
C GLY A 140 -8.99 -13.23 23.42
N CYS A 141 -9.09 -12.86 22.13
CA CYS A 141 -8.94 -13.79 21.01
C CYS A 141 -7.50 -13.77 20.46
N ASN A 142 -7.08 -14.85 19.81
CA ASN A 142 -5.89 -14.77 18.94
C ASN A 142 -6.21 -13.90 17.72
N GLU A 143 -5.53 -12.77 17.58
CA GLU A 143 -5.73 -11.86 16.44
C GLU A 143 -4.40 -11.59 15.75
N ALA A 144 -4.17 -12.30 14.63
CA ALA A 144 -2.96 -12.11 13.84
C ALA A 144 -2.83 -10.67 13.34
N CYS A 145 -1.65 -10.07 13.52
CA CYS A 145 -1.30 -8.80 12.89
C CYS A 145 -1.19 -8.94 11.37
N CYS A 146 -1.47 -7.86 10.65
CA CYS A 146 -1.14 -7.82 9.22
C CYS A 146 0.38 -7.69 9.06
N ASN A 147 0.94 -8.43 8.10
CA ASN A 147 2.37 -8.46 7.82
C ASN A 147 2.66 -8.13 6.35
N PRO A 148 2.47 -6.86 5.93
CA PRO A 148 2.68 -6.46 4.54
C PRO A 148 4.16 -6.56 4.11
N ALA A 149 5.11 -6.44 5.03
CA ALA A 149 6.52 -6.65 4.75
C ALA A 149 6.80 -8.10 4.33
N LEU A 150 6.22 -9.09 5.05
CA LEU A 150 6.35 -10.50 4.68
C LEU A 150 5.61 -10.83 3.39
N GLN A 151 4.44 -10.20 3.12
CA GLN A 151 3.78 -10.34 1.81
C GLN A 151 4.73 -9.92 0.68
N ALA A 152 5.37 -8.76 0.81
CA ALA A 152 6.32 -8.26 -0.19
C ALA A 152 7.54 -9.17 -0.32
N GLN A 153 8.10 -9.65 0.80
CA GLN A 153 9.26 -10.54 0.80
C GLN A 153 8.97 -11.85 0.07
N ILE A 154 7.84 -12.50 0.36
CA ILE A 154 7.43 -13.74 -0.32
C ILE A 154 7.28 -13.53 -1.83
N LEU A 155 6.69 -12.41 -2.25
CA LEU A 155 6.54 -12.09 -3.67
C LEU A 155 7.89 -11.75 -4.33
N ASN A 156 8.79 -11.07 -3.62
CA ASN A 156 10.15 -10.81 -4.09
C ASN A 156 10.95 -12.11 -4.30
N GLU A 157 10.87 -13.06 -3.35
CA GLU A 157 11.51 -14.35 -3.43
C GLU A 157 10.93 -15.24 -4.56
N TRP A 158 9.62 -15.12 -4.80
CA TRP A 158 8.98 -15.79 -5.92
C TRP A 158 9.36 -15.18 -7.28
N GLY A 159 9.92 -13.98 -7.29
CA GLY A 159 10.34 -13.26 -8.50
C GLY A 159 9.18 -12.62 -9.23
N SER A 160 8.24 -11.98 -8.50
CA SER A 160 7.20 -11.17 -9.14
C SER A 160 7.82 -10.02 -9.93
N GLU A 161 7.23 -9.70 -11.08
CA GLU A 161 7.67 -8.63 -11.99
C GLU A 161 6.76 -7.41 -11.92
N LEU A 162 5.55 -7.61 -11.44
CA LEU A 162 4.56 -6.58 -11.10
C LEU A 162 3.74 -7.06 -9.92
N ASN A 163 3.48 -6.18 -8.95
CA ASN A 163 2.62 -6.48 -7.82
C ASN A 163 1.33 -5.68 -7.86
N VAL A 164 0.21 -6.32 -7.50
CA VAL A 164 -1.11 -5.71 -7.42
C VAL A 164 -1.64 -5.80 -5.99
N LEU A 165 -2.06 -4.65 -5.44
CA LEU A 165 -2.62 -4.55 -4.10
C LEU A 165 -4.15 -4.67 -4.16
N VAL A 166 -4.69 -5.61 -3.38
CA VAL A 166 -6.14 -5.85 -3.28
C VAL A 166 -6.58 -5.55 -1.85
N GLY A 167 -6.94 -4.29 -1.60
CA GLY A 167 -7.56 -3.82 -0.38
C GLY A 167 -6.67 -3.86 0.87
N LEU A 168 -5.36 -3.62 0.76
CA LEU A 168 -4.53 -3.40 1.94
C LEU A 168 -5.02 -2.15 2.70
N CYS A 169 -4.95 -2.20 4.04
CA CYS A 169 -5.36 -1.09 4.89
C CYS A 169 -4.38 0.08 4.78
N VAL A 170 -4.86 1.28 5.14
CA VAL A 170 -4.02 2.49 5.26
C VAL A 170 -2.77 2.18 6.09
N GLY A 171 -1.60 2.54 5.56
CA GLY A 171 -0.30 2.26 6.13
C GLY A 171 0.26 0.87 5.79
N HIS A 172 -0.58 -0.15 5.62
CA HIS A 172 -0.12 -1.48 5.19
C HIS A 172 0.25 -1.52 3.71
N ASP A 173 -0.47 -0.80 2.87
CA ASP A 173 -0.14 -0.54 1.48
C ASP A 173 1.21 0.21 1.34
N ALA A 174 1.45 1.21 2.19
CA ALA A 174 2.71 1.94 2.23
C ALA A 174 3.89 1.03 2.62
N ILE A 175 3.71 0.18 3.67
CA ILE A 175 4.74 -0.80 4.07
C ILE A 175 5.00 -1.79 2.95
N PHE A 176 3.96 -2.36 2.33
CA PHE A 176 4.12 -3.29 1.21
C PHE A 176 4.93 -2.66 0.07
N THR A 177 4.52 -1.47 -0.37
CA THR A 177 5.18 -0.75 -1.48
C THR A 177 6.64 -0.45 -1.17
N ARG A 178 6.96 -0.09 0.08
CA ARG A 178 8.33 0.17 0.52
C ARG A 178 9.23 -1.09 0.46
N HIS A 179 8.67 -2.28 0.68
CA HIS A 179 9.42 -3.54 0.71
C HIS A 179 9.35 -4.33 -0.61
N SER A 180 8.47 -3.93 -1.53
CA SER A 180 8.35 -4.55 -2.85
C SER A 180 9.52 -4.16 -3.75
N LYS A 181 10.19 -5.16 -4.35
CA LYS A 181 11.22 -4.95 -5.38
C LYS A 181 10.59 -4.69 -6.76
N ALA A 182 9.50 -5.40 -7.07
CA ALA A 182 8.75 -5.17 -8.29
C ALA A 182 7.88 -3.90 -8.14
N PRO A 183 7.60 -3.18 -9.24
CA PRO A 183 6.61 -2.11 -9.24
C PRO A 183 5.29 -2.58 -8.67
N ALA A 184 4.59 -1.72 -7.93
CA ALA A 184 3.32 -2.04 -7.31
C ALA A 184 2.23 -1.07 -7.74
N THR A 185 1.04 -1.60 -8.06
CA THR A 185 -0.15 -0.81 -8.37
C THR A 185 -1.33 -1.26 -7.52
N THR A 186 -2.23 -0.34 -7.18
CA THR A 186 -3.41 -0.66 -6.38
C THR A 186 -4.60 -0.95 -7.29
N PHE A 187 -5.20 -2.12 -7.14
CA PHE A 187 -6.46 -2.47 -7.80
C PHE A 187 -7.67 -2.07 -6.93
N ILE A 188 -7.66 -2.45 -5.64
CA ILE A 188 -8.71 -2.07 -4.69
C ILE A 188 -8.08 -1.34 -3.52
N VAL A 189 -8.60 -0.15 -3.18
CA VAL A 189 -8.27 0.60 -1.96
C VAL A 189 -9.19 0.15 -0.83
N LYS A 190 -8.62 -0.15 0.36
CA LYS A 190 -9.43 -0.62 1.50
C LYS A 190 -10.24 0.50 2.13
N ASP A 191 -11.54 0.34 2.09
CA ASP A 191 -12.49 1.13 2.87
C ASP A 191 -13.61 0.21 3.38
N ARG A 192 -13.66 0.01 4.71
CA ARG A 192 -14.64 -0.91 5.33
C ARG A 192 -16.03 -0.29 5.43
N VAL A 193 -16.13 1.03 5.37
CA VAL A 193 -17.37 1.78 5.58
C VAL A 193 -18.06 2.03 4.25
N LEU A 194 -17.29 2.30 3.19
CA LEU A 194 -17.80 2.74 1.89
C LEU A 194 -17.61 1.68 0.78
N GLY A 195 -17.55 0.40 1.16
CA GLY A 195 -17.44 -0.68 0.18
C GLY A 195 -16.23 -0.54 -0.74
N HIS A 196 -15.08 -0.14 -0.18
CA HIS A 196 -13.81 0.05 -0.90
C HIS A 196 -13.82 1.20 -1.94
N ASN A 197 -14.73 2.16 -1.77
CA ASN A 197 -14.79 3.39 -2.53
C ASN A 197 -14.55 4.62 -1.63
N PRO A 198 -13.31 4.92 -1.23
CA PRO A 198 -13.01 6.05 -0.33
C PRO A 198 -13.37 7.42 -0.92
N ALA A 199 -13.46 7.53 -2.24
CA ALA A 199 -13.88 8.76 -2.90
C ALA A 199 -15.33 9.16 -2.57
N ALA A 200 -16.18 8.19 -2.21
CA ALA A 200 -17.56 8.46 -1.83
C ALA A 200 -17.68 9.36 -0.59
N ALA A 201 -16.70 9.31 0.34
CA ALA A 201 -16.63 10.22 1.47
C ALA A 201 -16.46 11.68 1.01
N LEU A 202 -15.59 11.91 0.02
CA LEU A 202 -15.35 13.24 -0.55
C LEU A 202 -16.56 13.77 -1.31
N TYR A 203 -17.21 12.91 -2.11
CA TYR A 203 -18.41 13.30 -2.87
C TYR A 203 -19.57 13.68 -1.97
N THR A 204 -19.64 13.13 -0.77
CA THR A 204 -20.71 13.37 0.21
C THR A 204 -20.27 14.24 1.38
N ALA A 205 -19.06 14.80 1.37
CA ALA A 205 -18.50 15.62 2.44
C ALA A 205 -19.36 16.84 2.82
N LYS A 206 -20.07 17.43 1.86
CA LYS A 206 -20.95 18.58 2.11
C LYS A 206 -22.35 18.20 2.64
N PHE A 207 -22.66 16.88 2.70
CA PHE A 207 -23.97 16.35 3.06
C PHE A 207 -23.85 15.29 4.18
N TYR A 208 -23.83 14.02 3.82
CA TYR A 208 -23.87 12.91 4.78
C TYR A 208 -22.58 12.76 5.59
N TYR A 209 -21.43 13.14 5.03
CA TYR A 209 -20.11 13.04 5.69
C TYR A 209 -19.54 14.37 6.14
N LYS A 210 -20.40 15.36 6.49
CA LYS A 210 -19.95 16.68 7.00
C LYS A 210 -18.95 16.60 8.14
N ARG A 211 -18.99 15.53 8.95
CA ARG A 211 -18.07 15.32 10.07
C ARG A 211 -16.60 15.31 9.65
N ILE A 212 -16.28 14.96 8.39
CA ILE A 212 -14.88 14.95 7.92
C ILE A 212 -14.29 16.34 7.67
N LEU A 213 -15.12 17.39 7.70
CA LEU A 213 -14.68 18.77 7.57
C LEU A 213 -14.24 19.41 8.90
N ASP A 214 -14.46 18.73 10.02
CA ASP A 214 -14.02 19.16 11.34
C ASP A 214 -13.59 17.94 12.16
N GLU A 215 -12.29 17.86 12.48
CA GLU A 215 -11.69 16.74 13.23
C GLU A 215 -12.39 16.49 14.56
N LYS A 216 -12.92 17.56 15.22
CA LYS A 216 -13.64 17.44 16.50
C LYS A 216 -14.93 16.61 16.41
N THR A 217 -15.44 16.40 15.18
CA THR A 217 -16.63 15.60 14.92
C THR A 217 -16.29 14.19 14.40
N PHE A 218 -15.03 13.79 14.42
CA PHE A 218 -14.61 12.42 14.11
C PHE A 218 -15.12 11.46 15.19
N PRO A 219 -15.41 10.20 14.83
CA PRO A 219 -15.79 9.21 15.83
C PRO A 219 -14.69 8.99 16.88
N GLU A 220 -15.10 9.00 18.13
CA GLU A 220 -14.19 8.69 19.25
C GLU A 220 -13.71 7.25 19.20
N PRO A 221 -12.50 6.96 19.71
CA PRO A 221 -12.03 5.60 19.92
C PRO A 221 -12.98 4.82 20.85
N ARG A 222 -12.99 3.49 20.72
CA ARG A 222 -13.72 2.65 21.66
C ARG A 222 -13.16 2.84 23.06
N LYS A 223 -14.00 2.85 24.10
CA LYS A 223 -13.58 3.05 25.51
C LYS A 223 -12.53 2.04 25.95
N GLU A 224 -12.74 0.76 25.60
CA GLU A 224 -11.81 -0.33 25.93
C GLU A 224 -10.43 -0.12 25.27
N ALA A 225 -10.37 0.48 24.09
CA ALA A 225 -9.11 0.81 23.42
C ALA A 225 -8.36 1.91 24.16
N VAL A 226 -9.05 2.95 24.62
CA VAL A 226 -8.45 4.06 25.38
C VAL A 226 -7.93 3.56 26.74
N GLU A 227 -8.70 2.74 27.44
CA GLU A 227 -8.29 2.15 28.72
C GLU A 227 -7.05 1.26 28.57
N ALA A 228 -6.99 0.45 27.49
CA ALA A 228 -5.85 -0.40 27.19
C ALA A 228 -4.58 0.41 26.86
N GLU A 229 -4.72 1.50 26.11
CA GLU A 229 -3.60 2.40 25.78
C GLU A 229 -3.05 3.08 27.04
N LEU A 230 -3.94 3.59 27.92
CA LEU A 230 -3.57 4.20 29.19
C LEU A 230 -2.91 3.19 30.14
N ALA A 231 -3.35 1.93 30.15
CA ALA A 231 -2.74 0.87 30.91
C ALA A 231 -1.34 0.50 30.41
N ALA A 232 -1.15 0.48 29.10
CA ALA A 232 0.14 0.20 28.45
C ALA A 232 1.17 1.32 28.66
N ALA A 233 0.71 2.57 28.75
CA ALA A 233 1.57 3.74 28.98
C ALA A 233 2.12 3.82 30.42
N LYS A 234 1.58 3.05 31.38
CA LYS A 234 2.13 2.96 32.73
C LYS A 234 3.43 2.15 32.74
N PRO A 235 4.56 2.67 33.29
CA PRO A 235 5.83 1.94 33.30
C PRO A 235 5.67 0.58 33.99
N ALA A 236 6.07 -0.49 33.30
CA ALA A 236 6.10 -1.83 33.88
C ALA A 236 6.99 -1.83 35.14
N LYS A 237 6.45 -2.24 36.25
CA LYS A 237 7.26 -2.51 37.46
C LYS A 237 8.24 -3.63 37.09
N THR A 238 9.51 -3.28 36.96
CA THR A 238 10.61 -4.18 36.68
C THR A 238 10.74 -5.23 37.80
N THR A 239 10.17 -6.40 37.56
CA THR A 239 10.59 -7.60 38.28
C THR A 239 11.63 -8.30 37.42
N ALA A 240 12.89 -7.96 37.67
CA ALA A 240 14.02 -8.64 37.06
C ALA A 240 14.05 -10.10 37.54
N LYS A 241 13.53 -11.04 36.73
CA LYS A 241 13.84 -12.46 36.89
C LYS A 241 15.21 -12.71 36.26
N LYS A 242 16.17 -13.12 37.13
CA LYS A 242 17.50 -13.57 36.76
C LYS A 242 17.40 -14.71 35.74
N PRO A 243 18.16 -14.70 34.65
CA PRO A 243 18.11 -15.80 33.66
C PRO A 243 18.66 -17.07 34.26
N ALA A 244 17.93 -18.18 34.14
CA ALA A 244 18.38 -19.51 34.46
C ALA A 244 19.50 -19.96 33.54
N ALA A 245 20.60 -20.47 34.11
CA ALA A 245 21.74 -20.95 33.34
C ALA A 245 21.38 -22.15 32.44
N ALA A 246 21.67 -22.04 31.15
CA ALA A 246 21.45 -23.10 30.20
C ALA A 246 22.43 -24.27 30.46
N LYS A 247 21.91 -25.51 30.50
CA LYS A 247 22.72 -26.75 30.57
C LYS A 247 23.35 -27.01 29.18
N PRO A 248 24.60 -27.47 29.12
CA PRO A 248 25.29 -27.77 27.84
C PRO A 248 24.68 -28.99 27.15
N THR A 249 24.32 -28.83 25.90
CA THR A 249 23.87 -29.92 25.01
C THR A 249 25.04 -30.77 24.53
N LYS A 250 24.94 -32.09 24.71
CA LYS A 250 25.92 -33.09 24.22
C LYS A 250 25.86 -33.11 22.68
N LYS A 251 27.06 -33.04 22.05
CA LYS A 251 27.23 -33.24 20.60
C LYS A 251 26.89 -34.69 20.21
N PRO A 252 26.23 -34.94 19.09
CA PRO A 252 26.02 -36.27 18.57
C PRO A 252 27.33 -36.83 17.94
N ALA A 253 27.59 -38.12 18.19
CA ALA A 253 28.74 -38.84 17.69
C ALA A 253 28.65 -39.10 16.17
N VAL A 254 29.71 -38.79 15.44
CA VAL A 254 29.87 -39.10 14.03
C VAL A 254 30.16 -40.60 13.86
N LYS A 255 29.27 -41.37 13.23
CA LYS A 255 29.53 -42.74 12.77
C LYS A 255 30.41 -42.70 11.53
N LYS A 256 31.65 -43.26 11.66
CA LYS A 256 32.52 -43.62 10.53
C LYS A 256 31.86 -44.75 9.74
N VAL A 257 31.65 -44.51 8.44
CA VAL A 257 31.38 -45.60 7.48
C VAL A 257 32.70 -46.01 6.90
N ALA A 258 33.05 -47.27 7.07
CA ALA A 258 34.20 -47.92 6.46
C ALA A 258 33.77 -48.62 5.16
N LYS A 259 34.58 -48.38 4.12
CA LYS A 259 34.69 -49.08 2.82
C LYS A 259 33.43 -49.54 2.11
#